data_c880ac35e301cd57f0512ce44b108898
#
_entry.id   c880ac35e301cd57f0512ce44b108898
#
_cell.length_a   1.000
_cell.length_b   1.000
_cell.length_c   1.000
_cell.angle_alpha   90.00
_cell.angle_beta   90.00
_cell.angle_gamma   90.00
#
_symmetry.space_group_name_H-M   'P 1'
#
loop_
_entity.id
_entity.type
_entity.pdbx_description
1 polymer ?
#
loop_
_entity_poly.entity_id
_entity_poly.type
_entity_poly.pdbx_seq_one_letter_code
_entity_poly.pdbx_strand_id
1 'polypeptide(L)'
;MIELRLYRYFVTLAETLHFGRAAAIHGIAQPPFSQQIQKLERDLGTPLLRRSNRHVELTDSGAVFLIEARRTLAAAERAERAARLAGEGRTGRIAIGMISSASYEDMISAIVRRMGQRYPSVDIALLEMTTPQQLQALQSGEVQIGFVRPPVVEAQFSTCTVRREQLLLALPAAHPLAQEKEIALHRLSRDPWVMLPSDMGLGFYEQVIRVCKSAGFTPEAHQVATQIHTMISLVAAGLGVTLVPASVSSLRRAGVVYRALIDKPDPVETIAVWMPARTSPLLENLLAIINEVAAEYEKNEHLD
;
A
#
# COMPACT_ATOMS: atom_id res chain seq x y z
N MET A 1 -2.47 -29.14 -30.96
CA MET A 1 -3.26 -28.54 -29.86
C MET A 1 -4.52 -27.93 -30.48
N ILE A 2 -5.67 -28.16 -29.89
CA ILE A 2 -6.98 -27.69 -30.40
C ILE A 2 -7.14 -26.19 -30.09
N GLU A 3 -7.60 -25.42 -31.08
CA GLU A 3 -7.83 -23.99 -30.93
C GLU A 3 -9.03 -23.69 -30.00
N LEU A 4 -8.92 -22.68 -29.12
CA LEU A 4 -10.01 -22.27 -28.20
C LEU A 4 -11.32 -21.92 -28.93
N ARG A 5 -11.23 -21.46 -30.17
CA ARG A 5 -12.40 -21.21 -31.03
C ARG A 5 -13.27 -22.46 -31.22
N LEU A 6 -12.66 -23.64 -31.37
CA LEU A 6 -13.39 -24.89 -31.54
C LEU A 6 -14.11 -25.32 -30.25
N TYR A 7 -13.53 -25.05 -29.09
CA TYR A 7 -14.21 -25.23 -27.80
C TYR A 7 -15.47 -24.34 -27.70
N ARG A 8 -15.37 -23.05 -28.08
CA ARG A 8 -16.53 -22.14 -28.09
C ARG A 8 -17.61 -22.63 -29.02
N TYR A 9 -17.25 -23.04 -30.24
CA TYR A 9 -18.22 -23.58 -31.21
C TYR A 9 -18.91 -24.81 -30.67
N PHE A 10 -18.17 -25.74 -30.08
CA PHE A 10 -18.74 -26.97 -29.53
C PHE A 10 -19.67 -26.67 -28.34
N VAL A 11 -19.27 -25.81 -27.40
CA VAL A 11 -20.13 -25.43 -26.25
C VAL A 11 -21.42 -24.81 -26.73
N THR A 12 -21.39 -23.86 -27.68
CA THR A 12 -22.60 -23.25 -28.24
C THR A 12 -23.47 -24.28 -28.95
N LEU A 13 -22.87 -25.22 -29.68
CA LEU A 13 -23.63 -26.28 -30.34
C LEU A 13 -24.29 -27.26 -29.34
N ALA A 14 -23.57 -27.60 -28.26
CA ALA A 14 -24.10 -28.46 -27.18
C ALA A 14 -25.27 -27.80 -26.44
N GLU A 15 -25.30 -26.47 -26.34
CA GLU A 15 -26.37 -25.72 -25.67
C GLU A 15 -27.58 -25.52 -26.59
N THR A 16 -27.36 -25.33 -27.89
CA THR A 16 -28.45 -25.07 -28.84
C THR A 16 -29.00 -26.35 -29.45
N LEU A 17 -28.19 -27.41 -29.48
CA LEU A 17 -28.46 -28.68 -30.18
C LEU A 17 -28.91 -28.48 -31.64
N HIS A 18 -28.50 -27.38 -32.26
CA HIS A 18 -28.90 -27.00 -33.60
C HIS A 18 -27.79 -26.26 -34.35
N PHE A 19 -27.22 -26.88 -35.40
CA PHE A 19 -26.09 -26.33 -36.15
C PHE A 19 -26.35 -24.93 -36.73
N GLY A 20 -27.55 -24.70 -37.32
CA GLY A 20 -27.89 -23.40 -37.89
C GLY A 20 -27.98 -22.30 -36.84
N ARG A 21 -28.56 -22.55 -35.67
CA ARG A 21 -28.62 -21.58 -34.56
C ARG A 21 -27.22 -21.34 -33.97
N ALA A 22 -26.44 -22.40 -33.78
CA ALA A 22 -25.09 -22.26 -33.27
C ALA A 22 -24.18 -21.44 -34.24
N ALA A 23 -24.28 -21.72 -35.54
CA ALA A 23 -23.57 -20.97 -36.58
C ALA A 23 -23.97 -19.49 -36.60
N ALA A 24 -25.26 -19.17 -36.49
CA ALA A 24 -25.76 -17.80 -36.45
C ALA A 24 -25.24 -17.01 -35.23
N ILE A 25 -25.16 -17.62 -34.03
CA ILE A 25 -24.57 -17.01 -32.81
C ILE A 25 -23.12 -16.59 -33.06
N HIS A 26 -22.37 -17.37 -33.85
CA HIS A 26 -20.97 -17.07 -34.17
C HIS A 26 -20.79 -16.24 -35.46
N GLY A 27 -21.87 -15.77 -36.08
CA GLY A 27 -21.84 -14.92 -37.27
C GLY A 27 -21.28 -15.60 -38.53
N ILE A 28 -21.40 -16.96 -38.63
CA ILE A 28 -20.89 -17.71 -39.77
C ILE A 28 -22.01 -18.61 -40.38
N ALA A 29 -21.81 -19.00 -41.64
CA ALA A 29 -22.73 -19.94 -42.29
C ALA A 29 -22.62 -21.35 -41.66
N GLN A 30 -23.75 -22.11 -41.73
CA GLN A 30 -23.81 -23.45 -41.16
C GLN A 30 -22.78 -24.43 -41.77
N PRO A 31 -22.46 -24.44 -43.11
CA PRO A 31 -21.49 -25.38 -43.67
C PRO A 31 -20.09 -25.24 -43.08
N PRO A 32 -19.47 -24.04 -43.02
CA PRO A 32 -18.15 -23.87 -42.39
C PRO A 32 -18.18 -24.19 -40.90
N PHE A 33 -19.26 -23.85 -40.18
CA PHE A 33 -19.38 -24.19 -38.76
C PHE A 33 -19.38 -25.74 -38.57
N SER A 34 -20.14 -26.47 -39.38
CA SER A 34 -20.17 -27.93 -39.33
C SER A 34 -18.82 -28.56 -39.63
N GLN A 35 -18.04 -28.00 -40.57
CA GLN A 35 -16.69 -28.45 -40.88
C GLN A 35 -15.75 -28.27 -39.69
N GLN A 36 -15.87 -27.16 -38.93
CA GLN A 36 -15.05 -26.92 -37.72
C GLN A 36 -15.36 -27.92 -36.62
N ILE A 37 -16.64 -28.30 -36.42
CA ILE A 37 -17.01 -29.33 -35.46
C ILE A 37 -16.46 -30.70 -35.91
N GLN A 38 -16.57 -31.04 -37.19
CA GLN A 38 -15.98 -32.28 -37.72
C GLN A 38 -14.45 -32.29 -37.59
N LYS A 39 -13.78 -31.16 -37.76
CA LYS A 39 -12.35 -31.02 -37.50
C LYS A 39 -12.03 -31.31 -36.04
N LEU A 40 -12.80 -30.73 -35.09
CA LEU A 40 -12.65 -30.99 -33.66
C LEU A 40 -12.80 -32.48 -33.32
N GLU A 41 -13.83 -33.16 -33.85
CA GLU A 41 -14.04 -34.59 -33.64
C GLU A 41 -12.89 -35.44 -34.19
N ARG A 42 -12.33 -35.07 -35.39
CA ARG A 42 -11.16 -35.74 -35.97
C ARG A 42 -9.92 -35.52 -35.12
N ASP A 43 -9.67 -34.28 -34.65
CA ASP A 43 -8.48 -33.93 -33.85
C ASP A 43 -8.52 -34.66 -32.48
N LEU A 44 -9.73 -34.95 -31.96
CA LEU A 44 -9.94 -35.73 -30.73
C LEU A 44 -9.96 -37.24 -30.95
N GLY A 45 -10.12 -37.69 -32.18
CA GLY A 45 -10.24 -39.11 -32.52
C GLY A 45 -11.54 -39.80 -32.04
N THR A 46 -12.55 -39.00 -31.63
CA THR A 46 -13.83 -39.54 -31.13
C THR A 46 -14.99 -38.63 -31.52
N PRO A 47 -16.18 -39.18 -31.87
CA PRO A 47 -17.35 -38.38 -32.12
C PRO A 47 -17.91 -37.82 -30.83
N LEU A 48 -18.20 -36.50 -30.85
CA LEU A 48 -18.80 -35.78 -29.73
C LEU A 48 -20.34 -35.69 -29.84
N LEU A 49 -20.84 -35.85 -31.07
CA LEU A 49 -22.26 -35.70 -31.40
C LEU A 49 -22.80 -36.95 -32.13
N ARG A 50 -24.01 -37.33 -31.74
CA ARG A 50 -24.86 -38.25 -32.54
C ARG A 50 -25.75 -37.39 -33.43
N ARG A 51 -25.69 -37.63 -34.75
CA ARG A 51 -26.45 -36.85 -35.74
C ARG A 51 -27.49 -37.78 -36.35
N SER A 52 -28.76 -37.44 -36.24
CA SER A 52 -29.84 -38.06 -36.99
C SER A 52 -30.53 -36.99 -37.85
N ASN A 53 -31.37 -37.40 -38.82
CA ASN A 53 -32.04 -36.43 -39.72
C ASN A 53 -32.95 -35.44 -38.98
N ARG A 54 -33.22 -35.64 -37.67
CA ARG A 54 -34.16 -34.81 -36.90
C ARG A 54 -33.60 -34.30 -35.59
N HIS A 55 -32.47 -34.85 -35.06
CA HIS A 55 -31.94 -34.50 -33.73
C HIS A 55 -30.43 -34.53 -33.72
N VAL A 56 -29.88 -33.61 -32.95
CA VAL A 56 -28.46 -33.54 -32.56
C VAL A 56 -28.38 -33.79 -31.06
N GLU A 57 -27.60 -34.78 -30.65
CA GLU A 57 -27.43 -35.16 -29.24
C GLU A 57 -25.95 -35.35 -28.93
N LEU A 58 -25.56 -35.13 -27.68
CA LEU A 58 -24.22 -35.43 -27.22
C LEU A 58 -23.97 -36.93 -27.11
N THR A 59 -22.80 -37.38 -27.48
CA THR A 59 -22.27 -38.68 -27.05
C THR A 59 -21.80 -38.62 -25.60
N ASP A 60 -21.48 -39.78 -25.00
CA ASP A 60 -20.83 -39.79 -23.67
C ASP A 60 -19.49 -39.01 -23.68
N SER A 61 -18.69 -39.16 -24.76
CA SER A 61 -17.49 -38.37 -25.00
C SER A 61 -17.80 -36.89 -25.14
N GLY A 62 -18.90 -36.54 -25.81
CA GLY A 62 -19.36 -35.14 -25.95
C GLY A 62 -19.77 -34.55 -24.62
N ALA A 63 -20.46 -35.30 -23.77
CA ALA A 63 -20.83 -34.82 -22.42
C ALA A 63 -19.60 -34.55 -21.54
N VAL A 64 -18.65 -35.48 -21.54
CA VAL A 64 -17.36 -35.29 -20.83
C VAL A 64 -16.59 -34.08 -21.39
N PHE A 65 -16.47 -34.01 -22.72
CA PHE A 65 -15.77 -32.92 -23.37
C PHE A 65 -16.43 -31.54 -23.11
N LEU A 66 -17.76 -31.47 -23.01
CA LEU A 66 -18.49 -30.24 -22.70
C LEU A 66 -18.05 -29.65 -21.35
N ILE A 67 -17.93 -30.51 -20.35
CA ILE A 67 -17.46 -30.08 -19.01
C ILE A 67 -16.05 -29.47 -19.09
N GLU A 68 -15.13 -30.18 -19.74
CA GLU A 68 -13.75 -29.76 -19.85
C GLU A 68 -13.57 -28.53 -20.79
N ALA A 69 -14.39 -28.46 -21.86
CA ALA A 69 -14.42 -27.32 -22.75
C ALA A 69 -14.83 -26.02 -22.01
N ARG A 70 -15.87 -26.08 -21.18
CA ARG A 70 -16.31 -24.96 -20.34
C ARG A 70 -15.22 -24.55 -19.34
N ARG A 71 -14.56 -25.51 -18.70
CA ARG A 71 -13.45 -25.25 -17.77
C ARG A 71 -12.28 -24.56 -18.46
N THR A 72 -11.92 -25.02 -19.66
CA THR A 72 -10.84 -24.48 -20.48
C THR A 72 -11.14 -23.04 -20.89
N LEU A 73 -12.33 -22.76 -21.38
CA LEU A 73 -12.76 -21.40 -21.75
C LEU A 73 -12.76 -20.47 -20.54
N ALA A 74 -13.30 -20.90 -19.41
CA ALA A 74 -13.26 -20.12 -18.19
C ALA A 74 -11.81 -19.85 -17.69
N ALA A 75 -10.90 -20.81 -17.89
CA ALA A 75 -9.50 -20.62 -17.56
C ALA A 75 -8.82 -19.59 -18.48
N ALA A 76 -9.10 -19.62 -19.77
CA ALA A 76 -8.61 -18.63 -20.74
C ALA A 76 -9.11 -17.22 -20.40
N GLU A 77 -10.40 -17.06 -20.11
CA GLU A 77 -10.98 -15.77 -19.69
C GLU A 77 -10.37 -15.25 -18.38
N ARG A 78 -10.09 -16.14 -17.43
CA ARG A 78 -9.40 -15.77 -16.19
C ARG A 78 -7.98 -15.27 -16.47
N ALA A 79 -7.23 -15.93 -17.37
CA ALA A 79 -5.87 -15.52 -17.73
C ALA A 79 -5.86 -14.14 -18.41
N GLU A 80 -6.78 -13.90 -19.36
CA GLU A 80 -6.93 -12.61 -20.01
C GLU A 80 -7.29 -11.49 -19.02
N ARG A 81 -8.19 -11.77 -18.09
CA ARG A 81 -8.59 -10.84 -17.04
C ARG A 81 -7.43 -10.53 -16.08
N ALA A 82 -6.70 -11.55 -15.66
CA ALA A 82 -5.55 -11.38 -14.76
C ALA A 82 -4.45 -10.52 -15.41
N ALA A 83 -4.14 -10.76 -16.69
CA ALA A 83 -3.17 -9.94 -17.42
C ALA A 83 -3.60 -8.48 -17.53
N ARG A 84 -4.88 -8.23 -17.80
CA ARG A 84 -5.44 -6.87 -17.89
C ARG A 84 -5.39 -6.17 -16.54
N LEU A 85 -5.84 -6.83 -15.46
CA LEU A 85 -5.81 -6.26 -14.11
C LEU A 85 -4.38 -5.95 -13.65
N ALA A 86 -3.40 -6.78 -14.00
CA ALA A 86 -2.00 -6.52 -13.73
C ALA A 86 -1.50 -5.29 -14.52
N GLY A 87 -1.85 -5.18 -15.80
CA GLY A 87 -1.52 -4.02 -16.63
C GLY A 87 -2.14 -2.71 -16.16
N GLU A 88 -3.30 -2.78 -15.49
CA GLU A 88 -3.98 -1.63 -14.87
C GLU A 88 -3.51 -1.35 -13.42
N GLY A 89 -2.57 -2.11 -12.88
CA GLY A 89 -2.12 -1.99 -11.48
C GLY A 89 -3.20 -2.32 -10.45
N ARG A 90 -4.15 -3.17 -10.80
CA ARG A 90 -5.30 -3.56 -9.96
C ARG A 90 -5.12 -4.89 -9.26
N THR A 91 -4.00 -5.54 -9.48
CA THR A 91 -3.58 -6.77 -8.82
C THR A 91 -2.07 -6.79 -8.71
N GLY A 92 -1.53 -7.57 -7.79
CA GLY A 92 -0.11 -7.72 -7.52
C GLY A 92 0.21 -7.44 -6.05
N ARG A 93 1.48 -7.19 -5.78
CA ARG A 93 1.98 -6.86 -4.44
C ARG A 93 2.72 -5.53 -4.47
N ILE A 94 2.49 -4.70 -3.44
CA ILE A 94 3.23 -3.47 -3.20
C ILE A 94 3.76 -3.48 -1.76
N ALA A 95 5.04 -3.23 -1.60
CA ALA A 95 5.68 -3.09 -0.31
C ALA A 95 5.95 -1.60 -0.03
N ILE A 96 5.55 -1.15 1.13
CA ILE A 96 5.61 0.23 1.59
C ILE A 96 6.54 0.27 2.80
N GLY A 97 7.65 0.99 2.70
CA GLY A 97 8.50 1.31 3.83
C GLY A 97 7.89 2.45 4.66
N MET A 98 8.04 2.40 5.97
CA MET A 98 7.62 3.52 6.83
C MET A 98 8.51 3.64 8.07
N ILE A 99 8.75 4.86 8.52
CA ILE A 99 9.38 5.12 9.81
C ILE A 99 8.40 4.80 10.95
N SER A 100 8.92 4.47 12.13
CA SER A 100 8.07 4.07 13.27
C SER A 100 7.04 5.14 13.67
N SER A 101 7.37 6.43 13.55
CA SER A 101 6.43 7.51 13.86
C SER A 101 5.24 7.58 12.89
N ALA A 102 5.42 7.18 11.63
CA ALA A 102 4.34 7.19 10.65
C ALA A 102 3.22 6.18 10.98
N SER A 103 3.51 5.13 11.76
CA SER A 103 2.50 4.17 12.22
C SER A 103 1.45 4.78 13.16
N TYR A 104 1.76 5.92 13.77
CA TYR A 104 0.81 6.67 14.63
C TYR A 104 -0.02 7.69 13.86
N GLU A 105 0.29 7.90 12.59
CA GLU A 105 -0.43 8.81 11.72
C GLU A 105 -1.68 8.13 11.15
N ASP A 106 -2.86 8.70 11.35
CA ASP A 106 -4.12 8.21 10.78
C ASP A 106 -4.09 8.16 9.25
N MET A 107 -3.23 8.97 8.64
CA MET A 107 -3.03 9.07 7.20
C MET A 107 -2.59 7.73 6.59
N ILE A 108 -1.63 7.02 7.20
CA ILE A 108 -1.18 5.70 6.69
C ILE A 108 -2.34 4.71 6.68
N SER A 109 -3.11 4.69 7.77
CA SER A 109 -4.31 3.85 7.87
C SER A 109 -5.37 4.21 6.81
N ALA A 110 -5.53 5.50 6.51
CA ALA A 110 -6.44 5.99 5.47
C ALA A 110 -5.99 5.55 4.07
N ILE A 111 -4.69 5.66 3.77
CA ILE A 111 -4.09 5.21 2.49
C ILE A 111 -4.32 3.70 2.31
N VAL A 112 -3.96 2.89 3.31
CA VAL A 112 -4.11 1.42 3.24
C VAL A 112 -5.57 1.03 3.07
N ARG A 113 -6.47 1.65 3.83
CA ARG A 113 -7.92 1.40 3.71
C ARG A 113 -8.45 1.74 2.31
N ARG A 114 -8.06 2.88 1.73
CA ARG A 114 -8.50 3.25 0.37
C ARG A 114 -7.93 2.33 -0.69
N MET A 115 -6.67 1.93 -0.55
CA MET A 115 -6.07 0.93 -1.43
C MET A 115 -6.86 -0.37 -1.39
N GLY A 116 -7.15 -0.91 -0.20
CA GLY A 116 -7.92 -2.13 -0.04
C GLY A 116 -9.34 -2.04 -0.60
N GLN A 117 -10.00 -0.87 -0.46
CA GLN A 117 -11.34 -0.64 -1.02
C GLN A 117 -11.34 -0.52 -2.56
N ARG A 118 -10.37 0.23 -3.12
CA ARG A 118 -10.31 0.52 -4.56
C ARG A 118 -9.65 -0.63 -5.36
N TYR A 119 -8.71 -1.34 -4.73
CA TYR A 119 -7.90 -2.40 -5.34
C TYR A 119 -7.83 -3.65 -4.44
N PRO A 120 -8.95 -4.37 -4.23
CA PRO A 120 -9.03 -5.47 -3.26
C PRO A 120 -8.18 -6.69 -3.60
N SER A 121 -7.66 -6.78 -4.84
CA SER A 121 -6.77 -7.85 -5.28
C SER A 121 -5.28 -7.49 -5.18
N VAL A 122 -4.95 -6.35 -4.55
CA VAL A 122 -3.57 -5.93 -4.28
C VAL A 122 -3.17 -6.37 -2.88
N ASP A 123 -2.05 -7.07 -2.78
CA ASP A 123 -1.41 -7.41 -1.50
C ASP A 123 -0.51 -6.24 -1.06
N ILE A 124 -0.76 -5.71 0.13
CA ILE A 124 -0.03 -4.57 0.69
C ILE A 124 0.83 -5.06 1.85
N ALA A 125 2.14 -4.89 1.74
CA ALA A 125 3.09 -5.13 2.82
C ALA A 125 3.56 -3.79 3.41
N LEU A 126 3.43 -3.62 4.73
CA LEU A 126 3.99 -2.50 5.47
C LEU A 126 5.25 -2.95 6.20
N LEU A 127 6.36 -2.26 5.97
CA LEU A 127 7.66 -2.58 6.53
C LEU A 127 8.18 -1.40 7.34
N GLU A 128 8.39 -1.61 8.64
CA GLU A 128 8.99 -0.58 9.48
C GLU A 128 10.51 -0.57 9.29
N MET A 129 11.04 0.57 8.85
CA MET A 129 12.44 0.77 8.48
C MET A 129 12.87 2.19 8.81
N THR A 130 14.14 2.39 9.14
CA THR A 130 14.73 3.73 9.21
C THR A 130 14.81 4.38 7.83
N THR A 131 14.93 5.72 7.77
CA THR A 131 15.09 6.42 6.47
C THR A 131 16.23 5.85 5.62
N PRO A 132 17.46 5.64 6.13
CA PRO A 132 18.52 5.02 5.32
C PRO A 132 18.19 3.63 4.80
N GLN A 133 17.57 2.79 5.63
CA GLN A 133 17.14 1.45 5.21
C GLN A 133 16.09 1.52 4.10
N GLN A 134 15.12 2.44 4.20
CA GLN A 134 14.11 2.63 3.16
C GLN A 134 14.73 3.07 1.84
N LEU A 135 15.69 4.01 1.84
CA LEU A 135 16.37 4.45 0.62
C LEU A 135 17.14 3.30 -0.04
N GLN A 136 17.80 2.46 0.75
CA GLN A 136 18.46 1.26 0.24
C GLN A 136 17.46 0.23 -0.31
N ALA A 137 16.34 0.01 0.40
CA ALA A 137 15.27 -0.91 -0.01
C ALA A 137 14.56 -0.44 -1.30
N LEU A 138 14.42 0.87 -1.51
CA LEU A 138 13.94 1.45 -2.78
C LEU A 138 14.92 1.17 -3.92
N GLN A 139 16.23 1.31 -3.69
CA GLN A 139 17.25 1.03 -4.70
C GLN A 139 17.29 -0.46 -5.07
N SER A 140 17.15 -1.36 -4.11
CA SER A 140 17.08 -2.81 -4.37
C SER A 140 15.73 -3.25 -4.97
N GLY A 141 14.65 -2.46 -4.77
CA GLY A 141 13.28 -2.80 -5.18
C GLY A 141 12.53 -3.64 -4.14
N GLU A 142 13.06 -3.81 -2.95
CA GLU A 142 12.41 -4.48 -1.83
C GLU A 142 11.13 -3.75 -1.41
N VAL A 143 11.16 -2.40 -1.42
CA VAL A 143 9.98 -1.55 -1.31
C VAL A 143 9.81 -0.70 -2.57
N GLN A 144 8.57 -0.33 -2.90
CA GLN A 144 8.24 0.50 -4.05
C GLN A 144 8.06 1.98 -3.67
N ILE A 145 7.73 2.24 -2.43
CA ILE A 145 7.57 3.59 -1.85
C ILE A 145 7.96 3.56 -0.38
N GLY A 146 8.48 4.67 0.12
CA GLY A 146 8.81 4.86 1.53
C GLY A 146 8.15 6.11 2.10
N PHE A 147 7.78 6.07 3.38
CA PHE A 147 7.41 7.26 4.17
C PHE A 147 8.55 7.57 5.12
N VAL A 148 9.23 8.70 4.89
CA VAL A 148 10.48 9.05 5.56
C VAL A 148 10.45 10.48 6.09
N ARG A 149 11.44 10.83 6.90
CA ARG A 149 11.72 12.23 7.31
C ARG A 149 12.74 12.85 6.36
N PRO A 150 12.54 14.08 5.90
CA PRO A 150 13.54 14.81 5.12
C PRO A 150 14.79 15.12 5.97
N PRO A 151 15.94 15.42 5.34
CA PRO A 151 16.13 15.58 3.90
C PRO A 151 16.38 14.25 3.15
N VAL A 152 15.88 14.18 1.91
CA VAL A 152 16.29 13.17 0.92
C VAL A 152 16.98 13.91 -0.21
N VAL A 153 18.28 13.74 -0.34
CA VAL A 153 19.13 14.59 -1.19
C VAL A 153 19.48 13.93 -2.53
N GLU A 154 19.19 12.64 -2.67
CA GLU A 154 19.62 11.85 -3.83
C GLU A 154 18.71 12.11 -5.04
N ALA A 155 19.29 12.60 -6.13
CA ALA A 155 18.58 12.99 -7.36
C ALA A 155 17.78 11.85 -8.05
N GLN A 156 18.05 10.60 -7.67
CA GLN A 156 17.34 9.43 -8.20
C GLN A 156 15.96 9.21 -7.60
N PHE A 157 15.63 9.89 -6.51
CA PHE A 157 14.32 9.78 -5.85
C PHE A 157 13.42 10.96 -6.19
N SER A 158 12.14 10.65 -6.36
CA SER A 158 11.06 11.64 -6.33
C SER A 158 10.42 11.63 -4.95
N THR A 159 10.00 12.81 -4.51
CA THR A 159 9.38 13.00 -3.19
C THR A 159 8.14 13.85 -3.29
N CYS A 160 7.18 13.63 -2.40
CA CYS A 160 6.10 14.58 -2.12
C CYS A 160 5.86 14.66 -0.61
N THR A 161 5.58 15.85 -0.11
CA THR A 161 5.18 16.03 1.30
C THR A 161 3.78 15.47 1.46
N VAL A 162 3.61 14.63 2.47
CA VAL A 162 2.31 13.98 2.74
C VAL A 162 1.70 14.44 4.06
N ARG A 163 2.52 14.87 5.00
CA ARG A 163 2.07 15.36 6.30
C ARG A 163 3.04 16.41 6.85
N ARG A 164 2.47 17.45 7.50
CA ARG A 164 3.16 18.36 8.40
C ARG A 164 2.47 18.30 9.75
N GLU A 165 3.22 18.19 10.82
CA GLU A 165 2.65 18.14 12.16
C GLU A 165 3.55 18.86 13.16
N GLN A 166 2.92 19.43 14.19
CA GLN A 166 3.64 20.13 15.24
C GLN A 166 4.43 19.13 16.10
N LEU A 167 5.51 19.63 16.72
CA LEU A 167 6.18 18.90 17.77
C LEU A 167 5.46 19.13 19.10
N LEU A 168 5.28 18.06 19.86
CA LEU A 168 4.84 18.08 21.24
C LEU A 168 5.95 17.64 22.16
N LEU A 169 5.97 18.22 23.34
CA LEU A 169 6.79 17.76 24.44
C LEU A 169 6.09 16.62 25.16
N ALA A 170 6.76 15.47 25.27
CA ALA A 170 6.35 14.36 26.13
C ALA A 170 7.15 14.39 27.43
N LEU A 171 6.46 14.40 28.57
CA LEU A 171 7.09 14.44 29.89
C LEU A 171 6.35 13.55 30.90
N PRO A 172 7.04 13.09 31.96
CA PRO A 172 6.40 12.34 33.01
C PRO A 172 5.21 13.09 33.61
N ALA A 173 4.12 12.39 33.92
CA ALA A 173 2.95 13.01 34.56
C ALA A 173 3.25 13.66 35.91
N ALA A 174 4.30 13.20 36.60
CA ALA A 174 4.77 13.76 37.87
C ALA A 174 5.74 14.96 37.69
N HIS A 175 6.09 15.32 36.44
CA HIS A 175 7.01 16.42 36.19
C HIS A 175 6.43 17.77 36.68
N PRO A 176 7.26 18.69 37.26
CA PRO A 176 6.76 19.97 37.76
C PRO A 176 5.97 20.80 36.74
N LEU A 177 6.33 20.68 35.45
CA LEU A 177 5.67 21.39 34.36
C LEU A 177 4.47 20.64 33.77
N ALA A 178 4.13 19.45 34.28
CA ALA A 178 3.10 18.59 33.68
C ALA A 178 1.68 19.22 33.68
N GLN A 179 1.41 20.17 34.55
CA GLN A 179 0.11 20.84 34.66
C GLN A 179 -0.04 22.06 33.73
N GLU A 180 1.04 22.51 33.13
CA GLU A 180 1.03 23.65 32.19
C GLU A 180 0.47 23.20 30.85
N LYS A 181 -0.30 24.06 30.17
CA LYS A 181 -0.85 23.75 28.85
C LYS A 181 0.21 23.85 27.75
N GLU A 182 1.09 24.83 27.87
CA GLU A 182 2.16 25.12 26.93
C GLU A 182 3.45 25.38 27.71
N ILE A 183 4.57 24.95 27.21
CA ILE A 183 5.87 25.01 27.90
C ILE A 183 6.91 25.66 26.99
N ALA A 184 7.66 26.63 27.53
CA ALA A 184 8.82 27.18 26.86
C ALA A 184 9.99 26.19 26.99
N LEU A 185 10.58 25.80 25.86
CA LEU A 185 11.53 24.70 25.76
C LEU A 185 12.82 24.93 26.58
N HIS A 186 13.27 26.18 26.71
CA HIS A 186 14.47 26.55 27.52
C HIS A 186 14.34 26.11 28.99
N ARG A 187 13.14 25.95 29.51
CA ARG A 187 12.90 25.51 30.90
C ARG A 187 13.32 24.07 31.16
N LEU A 188 13.50 23.30 30.08
CA LEU A 188 13.93 21.89 30.12
C LEU A 188 15.42 21.70 29.86
N SER A 189 16.19 22.79 29.87
CA SER A 189 17.63 22.77 29.59
C SER A 189 18.45 21.93 30.58
N ARG A 190 17.92 21.64 31.76
CA ARG A 190 18.57 20.83 32.79
C ARG A 190 17.92 19.48 33.00
N ASP A 191 16.84 19.17 32.28
CA ASP A 191 16.18 17.88 32.37
C ASP A 191 16.99 16.82 31.62
N PRO A 192 16.92 15.55 32.05
CA PRO A 192 17.45 14.44 31.27
C PRO A 192 16.60 14.23 30.02
N TRP A 193 17.24 13.94 28.89
CA TRP A 193 16.54 13.73 27.62
C TRP A 193 16.56 12.26 27.20
N VAL A 194 15.43 11.81 26.66
CA VAL A 194 15.29 10.52 25.95
C VAL A 194 15.29 10.83 24.45
N MET A 195 16.23 10.25 23.71
CA MET A 195 16.44 10.58 22.31
C MET A 195 16.54 9.36 21.41
N LEU A 196 16.32 9.55 20.12
CA LEU A 196 16.71 8.55 19.11
C LEU A 196 18.23 8.55 18.97
N PRO A 197 18.87 7.43 18.57
CA PRO A 197 20.27 7.42 18.16
C PRO A 197 20.50 8.35 16.95
N SER A 198 21.64 9.02 16.93
CA SER A 198 21.97 9.99 15.86
C SER A 198 22.10 9.36 14.48
N ASP A 199 22.40 8.07 14.39
CA ASP A 199 22.59 7.29 13.16
C ASP A 199 21.29 6.69 12.60
N MET A 200 20.23 6.62 13.40
CA MET A 200 18.96 5.99 12.99
C MET A 200 17.97 6.94 12.33
N GLY A 201 18.08 8.23 12.54
CA GLY A 201 17.07 9.18 12.08
C GLY A 201 17.63 10.59 11.92
N LEU A 202 18.60 10.74 11.02
CA LEU A 202 19.26 12.01 10.77
C LEU A 202 18.30 13.21 10.71
N GLY A 203 17.17 13.07 10.00
CA GLY A 203 16.19 14.16 9.87
C GLY A 203 15.53 14.55 11.20
N PHE A 204 14.99 13.58 11.95
CA PHE A 204 14.26 13.89 13.19
C PHE A 204 15.18 14.20 14.36
N TYR A 205 16.28 13.45 14.53
CA TYR A 205 17.28 13.74 15.55
C TYR A 205 17.84 15.16 15.39
N GLU A 206 18.26 15.50 14.18
CA GLU A 206 18.79 16.84 13.89
C GLU A 206 17.75 17.94 14.08
N GLN A 207 16.48 17.67 13.77
CA GLN A 207 15.41 18.62 14.03
C GLN A 207 15.25 18.88 15.53
N VAL A 208 15.23 17.84 16.38
CA VAL A 208 15.17 18.00 17.84
C VAL A 208 16.36 18.81 18.35
N ILE A 209 17.58 18.50 17.90
CA ILE A 209 18.79 19.25 18.28
C ILE A 209 18.67 20.73 17.84
N ARG A 210 18.22 20.98 16.62
CA ARG A 210 18.07 22.34 16.09
C ARG A 210 17.04 23.15 16.90
N VAL A 211 15.90 22.55 17.21
CA VAL A 211 14.83 23.17 18.01
C VAL A 211 15.32 23.51 19.42
N CYS A 212 16.04 22.60 20.07
CA CYS A 212 16.62 22.86 21.39
C CYS A 212 17.69 23.95 21.33
N LYS A 213 18.54 23.96 20.29
CA LYS A 213 19.55 25.04 20.10
C LYS A 213 18.92 26.41 19.90
N SER A 214 17.79 26.49 19.15
CA SER A 214 17.03 27.73 18.99
C SER A 214 16.47 28.24 20.33
N ALA A 215 16.19 27.32 21.27
CA ALA A 215 15.77 27.63 22.64
C ALA A 215 16.96 27.91 23.60
N GLY A 216 18.20 27.93 23.09
CA GLY A 216 19.39 28.33 23.83
C GLY A 216 20.15 27.20 24.54
N PHE A 217 19.85 25.91 24.23
CA PHE A 217 20.59 24.80 24.85
C PHE A 217 20.73 23.62 23.87
N THR A 218 21.62 22.68 24.20
CA THR A 218 21.73 21.39 23.52
C THR A 218 21.28 20.30 24.49
N PRO A 219 20.30 19.46 24.10
CA PRO A 219 19.82 18.41 24.99
C PRO A 219 20.92 17.35 25.19
N GLU A 220 21.08 16.90 26.43
CA GLU A 220 21.99 15.80 26.74
C GLU A 220 21.22 14.49 26.77
N ALA A 221 21.54 13.57 25.86
CA ALA A 221 20.90 12.27 25.77
C ALA A 221 21.26 11.42 26.99
N HIS A 222 20.35 11.30 27.94
CA HIS A 222 20.51 10.47 29.13
C HIS A 222 20.10 9.03 28.86
N GLN A 223 19.09 8.85 28.00
CA GLN A 223 18.62 7.58 27.49
C GLN A 223 18.49 7.61 25.98
N VAL A 224 18.81 6.50 25.34
CA VAL A 224 18.68 6.35 23.90
C VAL A 224 17.75 5.16 23.61
N ALA A 225 16.77 5.36 22.72
CA ALA A 225 15.86 4.32 22.31
C ALA A 225 15.63 4.40 20.79
N THR A 226 15.59 3.25 20.14
CA THR A 226 15.47 3.13 18.68
C THR A 226 14.04 3.26 18.16
N GLN A 227 13.06 3.19 19.07
CA GLN A 227 11.63 3.20 18.76
C GLN A 227 10.88 4.25 19.58
N ILE A 228 9.94 4.95 18.95
CA ILE A 228 9.13 5.98 19.60
C ILE A 228 8.37 5.44 20.82
N HIS A 229 7.74 4.26 20.71
CA HIS A 229 7.02 3.68 21.83
C HIS A 229 7.93 3.35 23.01
N THR A 230 9.19 2.99 22.78
CA THR A 230 10.20 2.78 23.81
C THR A 230 10.60 4.11 24.46
N MET A 231 10.79 5.18 23.66
CA MET A 231 11.05 6.51 24.20
C MET A 231 9.92 6.96 25.15
N ILE A 232 8.67 6.80 24.71
CA ILE A 232 7.49 7.12 25.54
C ILE A 232 7.43 6.25 26.82
N SER A 233 7.89 5.00 26.74
CA SER A 233 7.97 4.13 27.93
C SER A 233 9.02 4.60 28.92
N LEU A 234 10.18 5.09 28.47
CA LEU A 234 11.22 5.66 29.30
C LEU A 234 10.77 6.98 29.95
N VAL A 235 10.05 7.81 29.18
CA VAL A 235 9.41 9.02 29.74
C VAL A 235 8.39 8.64 30.84
N ALA A 236 7.53 7.65 30.59
CA ALA A 236 6.57 7.17 31.59
C ALA A 236 7.25 6.67 32.88
N ALA A 237 8.45 6.11 32.75
CA ALA A 237 9.27 5.66 33.90
C ALA A 237 9.99 6.82 34.60
N GLY A 238 9.85 8.06 34.16
CA GLY A 238 10.49 9.24 34.78
C GLY A 238 11.97 9.40 34.43
N LEU A 239 12.46 8.75 33.35
CA LEU A 239 13.87 8.76 32.96
C LEU A 239 14.26 9.95 32.09
N GLY A 240 13.32 10.85 31.80
CA GLY A 240 13.58 12.08 31.06
C GLY A 240 12.37 12.57 30.29
N VAL A 241 12.62 13.60 29.48
CA VAL A 241 11.65 14.25 28.59
C VAL A 241 12.06 14.03 27.13
N THR A 242 11.13 14.21 26.20
CA THR A 242 11.44 14.13 24.77
C THR A 242 10.49 14.97 23.93
N LEU A 243 10.94 15.34 22.72
CA LEU A 243 10.05 15.87 21.67
C LEU A 243 9.56 14.73 20.78
N VAL A 244 8.30 14.80 20.39
CA VAL A 244 7.68 13.84 19.48
C VAL A 244 6.74 14.55 18.51
N PRO A 245 6.49 13.97 17.33
CA PRO A 245 5.41 14.43 16.45
C PRO A 245 4.04 14.37 17.17
N ALA A 246 3.13 15.28 16.84
CA ALA A 246 1.83 15.40 17.50
C ALA A 246 0.99 14.11 17.40
N SER A 247 1.12 13.37 16.30
CA SER A 247 0.45 12.07 16.08
C SER A 247 0.77 11.04 17.17
N VAL A 248 1.96 11.10 17.78
CA VAL A 248 2.38 10.19 18.86
C VAL A 248 1.53 10.36 20.12
N SER A 249 0.87 11.50 20.29
CA SER A 249 -0.06 11.72 21.43
C SER A 249 -1.26 10.76 21.41
N SER A 250 -1.57 10.15 20.26
CA SER A 250 -2.55 9.05 20.15
C SER A 250 -2.16 7.84 21.01
N LEU A 251 -0.88 7.69 21.31
CA LEU A 251 -0.34 6.69 22.22
C LEU A 251 -0.58 7.11 23.68
N ARG A 252 -1.82 6.95 24.13
CA ARG A 252 -2.28 7.32 25.46
C ARG A 252 -1.67 6.42 26.53
N ARG A 253 -0.37 6.63 26.84
CA ARG A 253 0.32 5.84 27.86
C ARG A 253 0.15 6.49 29.24
N ALA A 254 -0.27 5.67 30.22
CA ALA A 254 -0.33 6.12 31.62
C ALA A 254 1.08 6.57 32.06
N GLY A 255 1.13 7.68 32.81
CA GLY A 255 2.39 8.24 33.32
C GLY A 255 3.07 9.23 32.36
N VAL A 256 2.52 9.50 31.18
CA VAL A 256 3.01 10.52 30.23
C VAL A 256 1.94 11.56 29.97
N VAL A 257 2.37 12.82 29.88
CA VAL A 257 1.54 13.91 29.38
C VAL A 257 2.24 14.56 28.18
N TYR A 258 1.44 15.02 27.23
CA TYR A 258 1.88 15.74 26.04
C TYR A 258 1.52 17.22 26.16
N ARG A 259 2.45 18.11 25.84
CA ARG A 259 2.25 19.56 25.96
C ARG A 259 2.73 20.27 24.71
N ALA A 260 2.02 21.33 24.35
CA ALA A 260 2.42 22.20 23.27
C ALA A 260 3.65 23.03 23.66
N LEU A 261 4.39 23.49 22.66
CA LEU A 261 5.56 24.35 22.84
C LEU A 261 5.17 25.80 22.56
N ILE A 262 5.51 26.71 23.48
CA ILE A 262 5.35 28.17 23.30
C ILE A 262 6.21 28.65 22.12
N ASP A 263 7.37 28.02 21.93
CA ASP A 263 8.38 28.39 20.92
C ASP A 263 7.90 28.16 19.47
N LYS A 264 6.83 27.36 19.27
CA LYS A 264 6.23 27.03 17.96
C LYS A 264 7.29 26.73 16.90
N PRO A 265 8.13 25.69 17.08
CA PRO A 265 9.15 25.34 16.12
C PRO A 265 8.53 24.92 14.79
N ASP A 266 9.35 24.94 13.71
CA ASP A 266 8.92 24.43 12.40
C ASP A 266 8.32 23.02 12.53
N PRO A 267 7.22 22.76 11.84
CA PRO A 267 6.57 21.46 11.87
C PRO A 267 7.50 20.36 11.36
N VAL A 268 7.28 19.17 11.85
CA VAL A 268 7.97 18.00 11.34
C VAL A 268 7.22 17.46 10.12
N GLU A 269 7.97 17.13 9.07
CA GLU A 269 7.40 16.64 7.81
C GLU A 269 7.54 15.12 7.69
N THR A 270 6.51 14.45 7.16
CA THR A 270 6.61 13.13 6.57
C THR A 270 6.48 13.28 5.06
N ILE A 271 7.43 12.71 4.33
CA ILE A 271 7.42 12.71 2.86
C ILE A 271 7.30 11.28 2.34
N ALA A 272 6.56 11.12 1.25
CA ALA A 272 6.62 9.90 0.45
C ALA A 272 7.83 10.00 -0.49
N VAL A 273 8.56 8.91 -0.67
CA VAL A 273 9.74 8.80 -1.53
C VAL A 273 9.68 7.55 -2.38
N TRP A 274 9.99 7.66 -3.67
CA TRP A 274 10.02 6.54 -4.62
C TRP A 274 11.05 6.77 -5.72
N MET A 275 11.35 5.70 -6.48
CA MET A 275 12.22 5.78 -7.66
C MET A 275 11.37 5.97 -8.92
N PRO A 276 11.41 7.13 -9.61
CA PRO A 276 10.61 7.34 -10.82
C PRO A 276 10.97 6.37 -11.95
N ALA A 277 12.21 5.92 -12.04
CA ALA A 277 12.65 4.92 -13.02
C ALA A 277 12.02 3.52 -12.81
N ARG A 278 11.38 3.26 -11.67
CA ARG A 278 10.70 2.00 -11.32
C ARG A 278 9.20 2.15 -11.12
N THR A 279 8.63 3.23 -11.62
CA THR A 279 7.19 3.47 -11.53
C THR A 279 6.43 2.39 -12.30
N SER A 280 5.41 1.83 -11.67
CA SER A 280 4.50 0.84 -12.24
C SER A 280 3.06 1.37 -12.14
N PRO A 281 2.11 0.84 -12.93
CA PRO A 281 0.70 1.24 -12.80
C PRO A 281 0.15 1.08 -11.39
N LEU A 282 0.62 0.07 -10.64
CA LEU A 282 0.24 -0.14 -9.24
C LEU A 282 0.78 0.97 -8.32
N LEU A 283 2.04 1.39 -8.52
CA LEU A 283 2.62 2.52 -7.77
C LEU A 283 1.93 3.84 -8.13
N GLU A 284 1.58 4.06 -9.39
CA GLU A 284 0.81 5.25 -9.82
C GLU A 284 -0.55 5.32 -9.13
N ASN A 285 -1.26 4.19 -9.06
CA ASN A 285 -2.51 4.08 -8.33
C ASN A 285 -2.35 4.41 -6.83
N LEU A 286 -1.27 3.95 -6.20
CA LEU A 286 -0.97 4.27 -4.81
C LEU A 286 -0.63 5.75 -4.64
N LEU A 287 0.20 6.33 -5.52
CA LEU A 287 0.55 7.75 -5.48
C LEU A 287 -0.68 8.66 -5.64
N ALA A 288 -1.63 8.29 -6.51
CA ALA A 288 -2.89 9.01 -6.63
C ALA A 288 -3.68 9.01 -5.30
N ILE A 289 -3.77 7.87 -4.62
CA ILE A 289 -4.43 7.76 -3.31
C ILE A 289 -3.68 8.57 -2.24
N ILE A 290 -2.35 8.55 -2.23
CA ILE A 290 -1.53 9.34 -1.30
C ILE A 290 -1.85 10.83 -1.47
N ASN A 291 -1.87 11.32 -2.70
CA ASN A 291 -2.17 12.73 -3.00
C ASN A 291 -3.60 13.10 -2.58
N GLU A 292 -4.59 12.23 -2.84
CA GLU A 292 -5.97 12.45 -2.38
C GLU A 292 -6.04 12.57 -0.85
N VAL A 293 -5.38 11.66 -0.14
CA VAL A 293 -5.38 11.65 1.34
C VAL A 293 -4.63 12.87 1.88
N ALA A 294 -3.44 13.18 1.36
CA ALA A 294 -2.66 14.34 1.80
C ALA A 294 -3.44 15.65 1.66
N ALA A 295 -4.10 15.85 0.52
CA ALA A 295 -4.93 17.03 0.28
C ALA A 295 -6.13 17.16 1.25
N GLU A 296 -6.69 16.05 1.74
CA GLU A 296 -7.76 16.09 2.75
C GLU A 296 -7.22 16.49 4.12
N TYR A 297 -6.05 16.00 4.50
CA TYR A 297 -5.42 16.36 5.76
C TYR A 297 -4.98 17.83 5.78
N GLU A 298 -4.42 18.36 4.68
CA GLU A 298 -4.08 19.79 4.58
C GLU A 298 -5.30 20.71 4.76
N LYS A 299 -6.46 20.35 4.18
CA LYS A 299 -7.69 21.13 4.33
C LYS A 299 -8.20 21.15 5.78
N ASN A 300 -8.07 20.04 6.50
CA ASN A 300 -8.54 19.93 7.87
C ASN A 300 -7.64 20.71 8.86
N GLU A 301 -6.33 20.82 8.59
CA GLU A 301 -5.40 21.61 9.41
C GLU A 301 -5.64 23.12 9.33
N HIS A 302 -6.27 23.60 8.27
CA HIS A 302 -6.63 25.03 8.12
C HIS A 302 -7.96 25.39 8.79
N LEU A 303 -8.71 24.41 9.33
CA LEU A 303 -10.03 24.59 9.98
C LEU A 303 -9.96 24.53 11.51
N ASP A 304 -8.85 24.06 12.08
CA ASP A 304 -8.58 24.03 13.53
C ASP A 304 -7.55 25.12 13.92
#